data_16541dda1794a7c3badf2a8d7dac7daa
#
_entry.id   16541dda1794a7c3badf2a8d7dac7daa
#
_cell.length_a   1.000
_cell.length_b   1.000
_cell.length_c   1.000
_cell.angle_alpha   90.00
_cell.angle_beta   90.00
_cell.angle_gamma   90.00
#
_symmetry.space_group_name_H-M   'P 1'
#
loop_
_entity.id
_entity.type
_entity.pdbx_description
1 polymer ?
#
loop_
_entity_poly.entity_id
_entity_poly.type
_entity_poly.pdbx_seq_one_letter_code
_entity_poly.pdbx_strand_id
1 'polypeptide(L)'
;MEEELAKKIVASLKNAGIDFVTYLPETRLSQIIPLLRNDPDIDLIPVASEAEAVTIAAGATLGGKQAAVYLENTGLYVSSYSLLTVGKQLGVPLLLVTAFLGGFPDRRNSFLYATIGTRTIPLLRALGIEHAVLEDGERLEVKIKDAVRTANSLRSPVALLFGGEFTL
;
A
#
# COMPACT_ATOMS: atom_id res chain seq x y z
N MET A 1 5.15 -13.70 6.60
CA MET A 1 4.26 -14.07 5.45
C MET A 1 4.88 -15.24 4.68
N GLU A 2 4.06 -16.17 4.22
CA GLU A 2 4.52 -17.31 3.39
C GLU A 2 4.92 -16.86 1.99
N GLU A 3 5.91 -17.54 1.39
CA GLU A 3 6.46 -17.19 0.05
C GLU A 3 5.41 -17.24 -1.06
N GLU A 4 4.51 -18.22 -1.02
CA GLU A 4 3.42 -18.34 -2.00
C GLU A 4 2.44 -17.16 -1.94
N LEU A 5 2.18 -16.66 -0.75
CA LEU A 5 1.34 -15.48 -0.57
C LEU A 5 2.03 -14.21 -1.12
N ALA A 6 3.35 -14.10 -0.93
CA ALA A 6 4.13 -13.00 -1.51
C ALA A 6 4.11 -13.03 -3.05
N LYS A 7 4.28 -14.21 -3.66
CA LYS A 7 4.15 -14.39 -5.12
C LYS A 7 2.76 -14.01 -5.61
N LYS A 8 1.72 -14.38 -4.87
CA LYS A 8 0.34 -14.05 -5.21
C LYS A 8 0.08 -12.53 -5.16
N ILE A 9 0.66 -11.82 -4.17
CA ILE A 9 0.58 -10.36 -4.11
C ILE A 9 1.21 -9.74 -5.36
N VAL A 10 2.46 -10.09 -5.69
CA VAL A 10 3.19 -9.51 -6.82
C VAL A 10 2.48 -9.81 -8.14
N ALA A 11 2.06 -11.06 -8.37
CA ALA A 11 1.29 -11.41 -9.56
C ALA A 11 -0.02 -10.61 -9.66
N SER A 12 -0.72 -10.41 -8.54
CA SER A 12 -1.97 -9.64 -8.51
C SER A 12 -1.75 -8.15 -8.79
N LEU A 13 -0.64 -7.56 -8.31
CA LEU A 13 -0.25 -6.19 -8.64
C LEU A 13 0.00 -6.03 -10.13
N LYS A 14 0.77 -6.94 -10.74
CA LYS A 14 1.01 -6.95 -12.20
C LYS A 14 -0.28 -7.09 -13.00
N ASN A 15 -1.12 -8.05 -12.65
CA ASN A 15 -2.41 -8.28 -13.31
C ASN A 15 -3.38 -7.10 -13.17
N ALA A 16 -3.18 -6.24 -12.17
CA ALA A 16 -3.90 -4.98 -12.01
C ALA A 16 -3.26 -3.80 -12.79
N GLY A 17 -2.14 -4.04 -13.47
CA GLY A 17 -1.45 -3.06 -14.30
C GLY A 17 -0.42 -2.22 -13.56
N ILE A 18 -0.07 -2.55 -12.31
CA ILE A 18 0.99 -1.85 -11.58
C ILE A 18 2.33 -2.11 -12.25
N ASP A 19 3.01 -1.05 -12.66
CA ASP A 19 4.31 -1.06 -13.33
C ASP A 19 5.37 -0.18 -12.64
N PHE A 20 4.98 0.51 -11.55
CA PHE A 20 5.87 1.37 -10.78
C PHE A 20 5.58 1.23 -9.28
N VAL A 21 6.59 0.94 -8.47
CA VAL A 21 6.43 0.78 -7.01
C VAL A 21 7.49 1.58 -6.28
N THR A 22 7.08 2.52 -5.45
CA THR A 22 7.95 3.12 -4.44
C THR A 22 7.84 2.37 -3.13
N TYR A 23 8.93 2.22 -2.39
CA TYR A 23 8.89 1.48 -1.14
C TYR A 23 9.87 1.99 -0.09
N LEU A 24 9.44 1.97 1.15
CA LEU A 24 10.32 2.01 2.32
C LEU A 24 10.33 0.60 2.94
N PRO A 25 11.50 -0.06 3.09
CA PRO A 25 11.57 -1.41 3.62
C PRO A 25 10.93 -1.52 5.01
N GLU A 26 10.06 -2.50 5.19
CA GLU A 26 9.49 -2.88 6.48
C GLU A 26 9.57 -4.43 6.62
N THR A 27 9.21 -4.97 7.77
CA THR A 27 9.52 -6.38 8.08
C THR A 27 8.42 -7.38 7.72
N ARG A 28 7.17 -6.96 7.56
CA ARG A 28 6.02 -7.87 7.49
C ARG A 28 5.71 -8.36 6.08
N LEU A 29 5.69 -7.44 5.11
CA LEU A 29 5.49 -7.77 3.70
C LEU A 29 6.80 -7.83 2.91
N SER A 30 7.96 -7.75 3.58
CA SER A 30 9.29 -7.63 2.94
C SER A 30 9.61 -8.72 1.92
N GLN A 31 8.97 -9.89 2.00
CA GLN A 31 9.13 -10.98 1.04
C GLN A 31 8.70 -10.60 -0.39
N ILE A 32 7.89 -9.57 -0.57
CA ILE A 32 7.53 -9.08 -1.91
C ILE A 32 8.68 -8.31 -2.58
N ILE A 33 9.60 -7.70 -1.81
CA ILE A 33 10.67 -6.83 -2.34
C ILE A 33 11.59 -7.57 -3.32
N PRO A 34 12.16 -8.77 -2.99
CA PRO A 34 12.98 -9.49 -3.94
C PRO A 34 12.23 -9.89 -5.21
N LEU A 35 10.95 -10.22 -5.09
CA LEU A 35 10.11 -10.58 -6.23
C LEU A 35 9.87 -9.39 -7.16
N LEU A 36 9.53 -8.21 -6.59
CA LEU A 36 9.39 -6.97 -7.34
C LEU A 36 10.70 -6.53 -8.00
N ARG A 37 11.83 -6.65 -7.27
CA ARG A 37 13.16 -6.26 -7.78
C ARG A 37 13.60 -7.08 -8.98
N ASN A 38 13.24 -8.36 -9.03
CA ASN A 38 13.61 -9.30 -10.10
C ASN A 38 12.60 -9.28 -11.26
N ASP A 39 11.53 -8.49 -11.17
CA ASP A 39 10.51 -8.37 -12.21
C ASP A 39 10.88 -7.27 -13.20
N PRO A 40 11.11 -7.60 -14.49
CA PRO A 40 11.54 -6.61 -15.49
C PRO A 40 10.44 -5.62 -15.89
N ASP A 41 9.18 -5.89 -15.55
CA ASP A 41 8.04 -5.07 -15.93
C ASP A 41 7.67 -4.04 -14.82
N ILE A 42 8.39 -4.07 -13.69
CA ILE A 42 8.11 -3.19 -12.55
C ILE A 42 9.34 -2.34 -12.23
N ASP A 43 9.19 -1.03 -12.30
CA ASP A 43 10.17 -0.08 -11.77
C ASP A 43 10.05 -0.01 -10.25
N LEU A 44 11.03 -0.55 -9.51
CA LEU A 44 11.04 -0.59 -8.04
C LEU A 44 12.01 0.47 -7.49
N ILE A 45 11.48 1.49 -6.81
CA ILE A 45 12.23 2.65 -6.33
C ILE A 45 12.27 2.68 -4.79
N PRO A 46 13.44 2.45 -4.18
CA PRO A 46 13.63 2.66 -2.74
C PRO A 46 13.64 4.14 -2.40
N VAL A 47 13.08 4.50 -1.25
CA VAL A 47 12.99 5.89 -0.79
C VAL A 47 13.53 6.04 0.62
N ALA A 48 13.80 7.28 1.05
CA ALA A 48 14.27 7.61 2.40
C ALA A 48 13.13 7.94 3.38
N SER A 49 11.90 8.18 2.86
CA SER A 49 10.71 8.40 3.71
C SER A 49 9.43 8.06 2.95
N GLU A 50 8.35 7.80 3.70
CA GLU A 50 7.05 7.48 3.11
C GLU A 50 6.40 8.70 2.43
N ALA A 51 6.70 9.91 2.89
CA ALA A 51 6.27 11.13 2.22
C ALA A 51 6.91 11.27 0.83
N GLU A 52 8.19 10.92 0.71
CA GLU A 52 8.92 10.83 -0.56
C GLU A 52 8.33 9.74 -1.45
N ALA A 53 7.99 8.56 -0.88
CA ALA A 53 7.35 7.48 -1.63
C ALA A 53 6.07 7.93 -2.33
N VAL A 54 5.19 8.63 -1.60
CA VAL A 54 3.93 9.16 -2.16
C VAL A 54 4.19 10.17 -3.26
N THR A 55 5.12 11.10 -3.08
CA THR A 55 5.36 12.17 -4.06
C THR A 55 6.03 11.66 -5.33
N ILE A 56 6.98 10.71 -5.23
CA ILE A 56 7.61 10.07 -6.40
C ILE A 56 6.59 9.22 -7.16
N ALA A 57 5.79 8.40 -6.46
CA ALA A 57 4.75 7.60 -7.09
C ALA A 57 3.71 8.49 -7.81
N ALA A 58 3.34 9.62 -7.19
CA ALA A 58 2.43 10.56 -7.82
C ALA A 58 3.04 11.19 -9.09
N GLY A 59 4.31 11.56 -9.06
CA GLY A 59 5.03 12.05 -10.25
C GLY A 59 5.05 11.01 -11.37
N ALA A 60 5.33 9.75 -11.06
CA ALA A 60 5.29 8.64 -12.01
C ALA A 60 3.88 8.44 -12.60
N THR A 61 2.83 8.51 -11.76
CA THR A 61 1.44 8.42 -12.23
C THR A 61 1.07 9.55 -13.18
N LEU A 62 1.48 10.78 -12.90
CA LEU A 62 1.30 11.91 -13.80
C LEU A 62 2.09 11.74 -15.11
N GLY A 63 3.20 10.99 -15.06
CA GLY A 63 4.00 10.59 -16.21
C GLY A 63 3.44 9.38 -16.99
N GLY A 64 2.29 8.85 -16.60
CA GLY A 64 1.59 7.76 -17.30
C GLY A 64 1.82 6.34 -16.74
N LYS A 65 2.51 6.20 -15.59
CA LYS A 65 2.66 4.93 -14.90
C LYS A 65 1.41 4.60 -14.07
N GLN A 66 1.18 3.31 -13.82
CA GLN A 66 0.23 2.86 -12.81
C GLN A 66 1.00 2.55 -11.52
N ALA A 67 1.03 3.51 -10.60
CA ALA A 67 1.93 3.44 -9.45
C ALA A 67 1.27 2.86 -8.19
N ALA A 68 2.07 2.12 -7.42
CA ALA A 68 1.78 1.74 -6.05
C ALA A 68 2.84 2.27 -5.08
N VAL A 69 2.42 2.52 -3.84
CA VAL A 69 3.29 2.88 -2.71
C VAL A 69 3.24 1.75 -1.71
N TYR A 70 4.37 1.12 -1.45
CA TYR A 70 4.51 0.07 -0.44
C TYR A 70 5.14 0.64 0.84
N LEU A 71 4.41 0.51 1.96
CA LEU A 71 4.81 1.05 3.25
C LEU A 71 4.14 0.30 4.43
N GLU A 72 4.62 0.50 5.63
CA GLU A 72 3.91 0.12 6.86
C GLU A 72 2.84 1.17 7.20
N ASN A 73 1.81 0.80 7.97
CA ASN A 73 0.76 1.75 8.37
C ASN A 73 1.26 2.95 9.21
N THR A 74 2.43 2.85 9.85
CA THR A 74 3.13 4.00 10.45
C THR A 74 3.44 5.07 9.42
N GLY A 75 3.80 4.67 8.22
CA GLY A 75 4.12 5.58 7.12
C GLY A 75 2.93 6.38 6.60
N LEU A 76 1.69 5.93 6.83
CA LEU A 76 0.50 6.73 6.51
C LEU A 76 0.45 8.03 7.33
N TYR A 77 0.93 8.00 8.57
CA TYR A 77 1.01 9.21 9.40
C TYR A 77 2.10 10.17 8.91
N VAL A 78 3.27 9.63 8.57
CA VAL A 78 4.39 10.42 8.01
C VAL A 78 4.01 11.05 6.68
N SER A 79 3.30 10.33 5.83
CA SER A 79 2.90 10.77 4.49
C SER A 79 1.56 11.49 4.42
N SER A 80 0.87 11.72 5.54
CA SER A 80 -0.49 12.30 5.57
C SER A 80 -0.61 13.59 4.77
N TYR A 81 0.36 14.50 4.90
CA TYR A 81 0.37 15.75 4.14
C TYR A 81 0.51 15.52 2.64
N SER A 82 1.41 14.64 2.22
CA SER A 82 1.58 14.29 0.79
C SER A 82 0.34 13.59 0.23
N LEU A 83 -0.26 12.67 0.99
CA LEU A 83 -1.51 12.01 0.62
C LEU A 83 -2.66 13.02 0.45
N LEU A 84 -2.76 14.01 1.33
CA LEU A 84 -3.79 15.04 1.25
C LEU A 84 -3.56 15.97 0.05
N THR A 85 -2.34 16.48 -0.13
CA THR A 85 -2.03 17.49 -1.15
C THR A 85 -1.89 16.85 -2.53
N VAL A 86 -0.98 15.92 -2.71
CA VAL A 86 -0.70 15.32 -4.02
C VAL A 86 -1.75 14.25 -4.36
N GLY A 87 -2.10 13.40 -3.40
CA GLY A 87 -3.09 12.34 -3.62
C GLY A 87 -4.50 12.88 -3.81
N LYS A 88 -5.03 13.59 -2.82
CA LYS A 88 -6.43 14.04 -2.81
C LYS A 88 -6.66 15.34 -3.57
N GLN A 89 -5.87 16.38 -3.27
CA GLN A 89 -6.11 17.72 -3.81
C GLN A 89 -5.77 17.81 -5.29
N LEU A 90 -4.66 17.21 -5.74
CA LEU A 90 -4.33 17.11 -7.16
C LEU A 90 -5.07 15.97 -7.88
N GLY A 91 -5.68 15.07 -7.14
CA GLY A 91 -6.46 13.98 -7.71
C GLY A 91 -5.61 12.90 -8.39
N VAL A 92 -4.49 12.52 -7.78
CA VAL A 92 -3.60 11.49 -8.33
C VAL A 92 -3.99 10.11 -7.79
N PRO A 93 -4.39 9.16 -8.65
CA PRO A 93 -4.71 7.81 -8.23
C PRO A 93 -3.44 7.03 -7.84
N LEU A 94 -3.42 6.47 -6.63
CA LEU A 94 -2.33 5.66 -6.12
C LEU A 94 -2.89 4.43 -5.40
N LEU A 95 -2.27 3.28 -5.58
CA LEU A 95 -2.53 2.13 -4.73
C LEU A 95 -1.56 2.15 -3.54
N LEU A 96 -2.09 2.21 -2.31
CA LEU A 96 -1.29 2.08 -1.09
C LEU A 96 -1.31 0.62 -0.64
N VAL A 97 -0.20 -0.08 -0.83
CA VAL A 97 0.04 -1.44 -0.35
C VAL A 97 0.63 -1.33 1.05
N THR A 98 -0.20 -1.50 2.06
CA THR A 98 0.15 -1.13 3.44
C THR A 98 0.21 -2.35 4.35
N ALA A 99 1.38 -2.64 4.92
CA ALA A 99 1.49 -3.60 6.02
C ALA A 99 0.74 -3.07 7.24
N PHE A 100 -0.28 -3.79 7.72
CA PHE A 100 -1.17 -3.32 8.77
C PHE A 100 -0.85 -3.98 10.11
N LEU A 101 -0.20 -3.23 10.98
CA LEU A 101 0.21 -3.65 12.32
C LEU A 101 -0.59 -2.92 13.40
N GLY A 102 -0.82 -3.60 14.50
CA GLY A 102 -1.46 -3.05 15.70
C GLY A 102 -2.96 -2.75 15.54
N GLY A 103 -3.59 -3.20 14.45
CA GLY A 103 -5.03 -3.15 14.28
C GLY A 103 -5.75 -4.09 15.26
N PHE A 104 -7.07 -3.93 15.40
CA PHE A 104 -7.88 -4.80 16.27
C PHE A 104 -7.75 -6.30 15.93
N PRO A 105 -7.65 -6.70 14.64
CA PRO A 105 -7.46 -8.11 14.26
C PRO A 105 -6.05 -8.65 14.51
N ASP A 106 -5.06 -7.80 14.75
CA ASP A 106 -3.68 -8.23 14.92
C ASP A 106 -3.49 -8.92 16.27
N ARG A 107 -3.41 -10.26 16.24
CA ARG A 107 -3.24 -11.10 17.44
C ARG A 107 -1.88 -10.92 18.13
N ARG A 108 -0.93 -10.27 17.46
CA ARG A 108 0.40 -9.95 17.99
C ARG A 108 0.53 -8.49 18.37
N ASN A 109 -0.60 -7.81 18.51
CA ASN A 109 -0.64 -6.40 18.88
C ASN A 109 0.08 -6.15 20.22
N SER A 110 0.90 -5.12 20.26
CA SER A 110 1.69 -4.73 21.42
C SER A 110 1.55 -3.23 21.69
N PHE A 111 2.04 -2.78 22.84
CA PHE A 111 2.00 -1.37 23.20
C PHE A 111 2.72 -0.46 22.16
N LEU A 112 3.69 -1.00 21.41
CA LEU A 112 4.40 -0.24 20.36
C LEU A 112 3.50 0.08 19.17
N TYR A 113 2.56 -0.81 18.84
CA TYR A 113 1.74 -0.71 17.63
C TYR A 113 0.28 -0.38 17.89
N ALA A 114 -0.22 -0.68 19.11
CA ALA A 114 -1.64 -0.57 19.43
C ALA A 114 -2.25 0.81 19.12
N THR A 115 -1.57 1.88 19.51
CA THR A 115 -2.04 3.24 19.28
C THR A 115 -2.08 3.57 17.79
N ILE A 116 -1.01 3.25 17.07
CA ILE A 116 -0.90 3.51 15.63
C ILE A 116 -1.90 2.68 14.86
N GLY A 117 -1.94 1.36 15.12
CA GLY A 117 -2.81 0.44 14.42
C GLY A 117 -4.29 0.76 14.59
N THR A 118 -4.74 1.02 15.82
CA THR A 118 -6.15 1.36 16.10
C THR A 118 -6.57 2.73 15.53
N ARG A 119 -5.62 3.62 15.25
CA ARG A 119 -5.87 4.95 14.67
C ARG A 119 -5.68 5.00 13.15
N THR A 120 -5.16 3.95 12.52
CA THR A 120 -4.93 3.90 11.07
C THR A 120 -6.20 4.09 10.26
N ILE A 121 -7.25 3.33 10.55
CA ILE A 121 -8.55 3.47 9.86
C ILE A 121 -9.19 4.85 10.10
N PRO A 122 -9.26 5.37 11.35
CA PRO A 122 -9.68 6.75 11.59
C PRO A 122 -8.90 7.79 10.81
N LEU A 123 -7.57 7.63 10.68
CA LEU A 123 -6.74 8.53 9.86
C LEU A 123 -7.14 8.49 8.38
N LEU A 124 -7.25 7.30 7.78
CA LEU A 124 -7.66 7.15 6.38
C LEU A 124 -9.03 7.78 6.12
N ARG A 125 -9.98 7.58 7.04
CA ARG A 125 -11.30 8.23 6.98
C ARG A 125 -11.21 9.75 7.06
N ALA A 126 -10.39 10.29 7.96
CA ALA A 126 -10.19 11.74 8.09
C ALA A 126 -9.56 12.35 6.82
N LEU A 127 -8.66 11.60 6.14
CA LEU A 127 -8.07 12.00 4.86
C LEU A 127 -9.02 11.78 3.67
N GLY A 128 -10.18 11.13 3.88
CA GLY A 128 -11.10 10.76 2.79
C GLY A 128 -10.51 9.75 1.82
N ILE A 129 -9.68 8.82 2.31
CA ILE A 129 -9.05 7.75 1.53
C ILE A 129 -9.85 6.46 1.69
N GLU A 130 -10.35 5.92 0.58
CA GLU A 130 -11.01 4.61 0.55
C GLU A 130 -10.02 3.51 0.92
N HIS A 131 -10.47 2.53 1.67
CA HIS A 131 -9.60 1.47 2.17
C HIS A 131 -10.33 0.15 2.40
N ALA A 132 -9.57 -0.94 2.35
CA ALA A 132 -10.03 -2.27 2.76
C ALA A 132 -8.94 -2.98 3.59
N VAL A 133 -9.37 -3.73 4.61
CA VAL A 133 -8.48 -4.62 5.37
C VAL A 133 -8.52 -5.99 4.71
N LEU A 134 -7.35 -6.54 4.43
CA LEU A 134 -7.14 -7.88 3.88
C LEU A 134 -6.54 -8.74 4.98
N GLU A 135 -7.25 -9.79 5.40
CA GLU A 135 -6.80 -10.71 6.45
C GLU A 135 -6.26 -12.03 5.89
N ASP A 136 -6.64 -12.36 4.67
CA ASP A 136 -6.30 -13.59 3.96
C ASP A 136 -6.09 -13.37 2.46
N GLY A 137 -5.54 -14.41 1.81
CA GLY A 137 -5.29 -14.41 0.37
C GLY A 137 -6.51 -14.74 -0.50
N GLU A 138 -7.73 -14.81 0.05
CA GLU A 138 -8.93 -15.10 -0.74
C GLU A 138 -9.25 -13.95 -1.70
N ARG A 139 -9.49 -14.29 -2.97
CA ARG A 139 -9.83 -13.35 -4.03
C ARG A 139 -8.89 -12.13 -4.11
N LEU A 140 -7.62 -12.31 -3.72
CA LEU A 140 -6.64 -11.22 -3.63
C LEU A 140 -6.50 -10.44 -4.95
N GLU A 141 -6.42 -11.15 -6.08
CA GLU A 141 -6.33 -10.52 -7.40
C GLU A 141 -7.53 -9.61 -7.69
N VAL A 142 -8.73 -10.07 -7.36
CA VAL A 142 -9.96 -9.27 -7.54
C VAL A 142 -9.93 -8.04 -6.64
N LYS A 143 -9.57 -8.21 -5.36
CA LYS A 143 -9.51 -7.11 -4.38
C LYS A 143 -8.50 -6.03 -4.81
N ILE A 144 -7.30 -6.43 -5.28
CA ILE A 144 -6.27 -5.49 -5.77
C ILE A 144 -6.74 -4.79 -7.05
N LYS A 145 -7.31 -5.53 -8.01
CA LYS A 145 -7.82 -4.95 -9.26
C LYS A 145 -8.95 -3.96 -9.01
N ASP A 146 -9.86 -4.27 -8.09
CA ASP A 146 -10.95 -3.37 -7.73
C ASP A 146 -10.43 -2.11 -7.00
N ALA A 147 -9.41 -2.24 -6.16
CA ALA A 147 -8.76 -1.09 -5.51
C ALA A 147 -8.11 -0.14 -6.54
N VAL A 148 -7.39 -0.69 -7.53
CA VAL A 148 -6.79 0.10 -8.63
C VAL A 148 -7.88 0.79 -9.46
N ARG A 149 -8.96 0.08 -9.82
CA ARG A 149 -10.10 0.68 -10.53
C ARG A 149 -10.76 1.80 -9.73
N THR A 150 -10.94 1.58 -8.43
CA THR A 150 -11.51 2.58 -7.52
C THR A 150 -10.62 3.81 -7.44
N ALA A 151 -9.30 3.65 -7.28
CA ALA A 151 -8.35 4.75 -7.27
C ALA A 151 -8.46 5.58 -8.55
N ASN A 152 -8.47 4.93 -9.71
CA ASN A 152 -8.58 5.59 -11.02
C ASN A 152 -9.93 6.30 -11.20
N SER A 153 -11.04 5.67 -10.78
CA SER A 153 -12.39 6.24 -10.90
C SER A 153 -12.59 7.45 -9.98
N LEU A 154 -12.09 7.39 -8.76
CA LEU A 154 -12.18 8.47 -7.78
C LEU A 154 -11.09 9.54 -7.98
N ARG A 155 -10.05 9.25 -8.80
CA ARG A 155 -8.84 10.07 -8.90
C ARG A 155 -8.29 10.38 -7.51
N SER A 156 -8.04 9.35 -6.74
CA SER A 156 -7.66 9.44 -5.34
C SER A 156 -6.85 8.21 -4.92
N PRO A 157 -5.96 8.32 -3.93
CA PRO A 157 -5.36 7.15 -3.32
C PRO A 157 -6.42 6.20 -2.75
N VAL A 158 -6.13 4.89 -2.83
CA VAL A 158 -6.89 3.83 -2.17
C VAL A 158 -5.92 2.96 -1.38
N ALA A 159 -6.23 2.62 -0.13
CA ALA A 159 -5.38 1.83 0.72
C ALA A 159 -5.88 0.38 0.87
N LEU A 160 -5.01 -0.57 0.61
CA LEU A 160 -5.18 -1.96 1.01
C LEU A 160 -4.30 -2.24 2.23
N LEU A 161 -4.94 -2.57 3.35
CA LEU A 161 -4.30 -2.83 4.63
C LEU A 161 -4.11 -4.33 4.80
N PHE A 162 -2.89 -4.81 4.61
CA PHE A 162 -2.53 -6.23 4.67
C PHE A 162 -2.22 -6.63 6.11
N GLY A 163 -3.18 -7.28 6.76
CA GLY A 163 -3.08 -7.85 8.12
C GLY A 163 -3.17 -9.37 8.11
N GLY A 164 -3.57 -9.98 9.22
CA GLY A 164 -3.82 -11.42 9.32
C GLY A 164 -2.66 -12.28 8.80
N GLU A 165 -2.92 -13.15 7.83
CA GLU A 165 -1.94 -14.06 7.23
C GLU A 165 -0.75 -13.34 6.57
N PHE A 166 -0.94 -12.12 6.11
CA PHE A 166 0.11 -11.36 5.43
C PHE A 166 1.19 -10.86 6.40
N THR A 167 0.87 -10.72 7.68
CA THR A 167 1.77 -10.18 8.69
C THR A 167 2.23 -11.22 9.73
N LEU A 168 1.87 -12.49 9.54
CA LEU A 168 2.30 -13.61 10.38
C LEU A 168 3.76 -14.01 10.17
#